data_753cb146c2793112daae308ce8726cb0
#
_entry.id   753cb146c2793112daae308ce8726cb0
#
_cell.length_a   1.000
_cell.length_b   1.000
_cell.length_c   1.000
_cell.angle_alpha   90.00
_cell.angle_beta   90.00
_cell.angle_gamma   90.00
#
_symmetry.space_group_name_H-M   'P 1'
#
loop_
_entity.id
_entity.type
_entity.pdbx_description
1 polymer ?
#
loop_
_entity_poly.entity_id
_entity_poly.type
_entity_poly.pdbx_seq_one_letter_code
_entity_poly.pdbx_strand_id
1 'polypeptide(L)' 'MAWKTCEVTWAGPIENGTIYLALKAIDGAFERWFQAHPAVQKEMLATALMSMSSGMRVEAALPDDFAELSKCERLYVRRY' A
#
# COMPACT_ATOMS: atom_id res chain seq x y z
N MET A 1 14.25 2.45 -5.36
CA MET A 1 12.91 1.90 -5.11
C MET A 1 13.04 0.49 -4.56
N ALA A 2 12.36 0.22 -3.47
CA ALA A 2 12.43 -1.08 -2.80
C ALA A 2 11.08 -1.79 -2.93
N TRP A 3 11.11 -3.09 -3.21
CA TRP A 3 9.91 -3.92 -3.23
C TRP A 3 9.74 -4.62 -1.90
N LYS A 4 8.53 -4.52 -1.34
CA LYS A 4 8.21 -5.16 -0.07
C LYS A 4 6.92 -5.95 -0.19
N THR A 5 6.93 -7.18 0.33
CA THR A 5 5.73 -7.99 0.41
C THR A 5 4.98 -7.60 1.69
N CYS A 6 3.74 -7.20 1.55
CA CYS A 6 2.97 -6.63 2.65
C CYS A 6 1.55 -7.16 2.70
N GLU A 7 0.90 -6.92 3.83
CA GLU A 7 -0.55 -7.00 3.96
C GLU A 7 -1.08 -5.58 4.04
N VAL A 8 -2.21 -5.32 3.38
CA VAL A 8 -2.91 -4.04 3.52
C VAL A 8 -3.82 -4.15 4.74
N THR A 9 -3.62 -3.28 5.72
CA THR A 9 -4.42 -3.29 6.94
C THR A 9 -5.47 -2.20 6.96
N TRP A 10 -5.24 -1.08 6.25
CA TRP A 10 -6.21 0.01 6.10
C TRP A 10 -6.09 0.56 4.68
N ALA A 11 -7.20 1.02 4.12
CA ALA A 11 -7.17 1.68 2.82
C ALA A 11 -8.40 2.57 2.71
N GLY A 12 -8.21 3.79 2.22
CA GLY A 12 -9.33 4.70 2.00
C GLY A 12 -8.87 6.13 1.82
N PRO A 13 -9.82 7.02 1.48
CA PRO A 13 -9.51 8.42 1.28
C PRO A 13 -9.53 9.21 2.59
N ILE A 14 -8.72 10.27 2.63
CA ILE A 14 -8.89 11.29 3.64
C ILE A 14 -9.79 12.39 3.07
N GLU A 15 -10.10 13.42 3.87
CA GLU A 15 -11.11 14.42 3.53
C GLU A 15 -10.80 15.22 2.28
N ASN A 16 -9.54 15.32 1.85
CA ASN A 16 -9.18 16.05 0.62
C ASN A 16 -9.10 15.13 -0.61
N GLY A 17 -9.47 13.86 -0.47
CA GLY A 17 -9.48 12.91 -1.59
C GLY A 17 -8.20 12.12 -1.77
N THR A 18 -7.12 12.43 -1.05
CA THR A 18 -5.89 11.63 -1.11
C THR A 18 -6.16 10.24 -0.54
N ILE A 19 -5.69 9.22 -1.21
CA ILE A 19 -5.84 7.83 -0.76
C ILE A 19 -4.67 7.47 0.14
N TYR A 20 -4.97 7.01 1.34
CA TYR A 20 -3.97 6.50 2.29
C TYR A 20 -4.08 4.99 2.38
N LEU A 21 -2.94 4.35 2.51
CA LEU A 21 -2.82 2.89 2.65
C LEU A 21 -1.95 2.60 3.87
N ALA A 22 -2.39 1.69 4.73
CA ALA A 22 -1.53 1.19 5.79
C ALA A 22 -1.03 -0.18 5.37
N LEU A 23 0.28 -0.32 5.32
CA LEU A 23 0.95 -1.54 4.89
C LEU A 23 1.75 -2.12 6.04
N LYS A 24 1.63 -3.42 6.23
CA LYS A 24 2.38 -4.16 7.22
C LYS A 24 3.25 -5.16 6.50
N ALA A 25 4.57 -5.07 6.68
CA ALA A 25 5.48 -6.05 6.09
C ALA A 25 5.23 -7.42 6.68
N ILE A 26 5.21 -8.45 5.86
CA ILE A 26 4.91 -9.81 6.33
C ILE A 26 6.00 -10.35 7.27
N ASP A 27 7.22 -9.82 7.16
CA ASP A 27 8.32 -10.21 8.05
C ASP A 27 8.33 -9.40 9.35
N GLY A 28 7.38 -8.48 9.53
CA GLY A 28 7.28 -7.67 10.74
C GLY A 28 8.22 -6.46 10.77
N ALA A 29 8.93 -6.16 9.67
CA ALA A 29 9.91 -5.09 9.66
C ALA A 29 9.30 -3.70 9.85
N PHE A 30 8.07 -3.51 9.42
CA PHE A 30 7.39 -2.24 9.59
C PHE A 30 5.88 -2.39 9.48
N GLU A 31 5.19 -1.40 10.02
CA GLU A 31 3.74 -1.21 9.78
C GLU A 31 3.55 0.30 9.75
N ARG A 32 3.24 0.84 8.57
CA ARG A 32 3.19 2.29 8.37
C ARG A 32 2.11 2.69 7.39
N TRP A 33 1.75 3.97 7.47
CA TRP A 33 0.84 4.60 6.52
C TRP A 33 1.64 5.14 5.34
N PHE A 34 1.08 4.97 4.16
CA PHE A 34 1.63 5.50 2.90
C PHE A 34 0.54 6.23 2.15
N GLN A 35 0.93 7.16 1.29
CA GLN A 35 0.02 7.77 0.34
C GLN A 35 0.07 6.98 -0.95
N ALA A 36 -1.09 6.75 -1.57
CA ALA A 36 -1.12 6.20 -2.92
C ALA A 36 -0.57 7.25 -3.89
N HIS A 37 0.16 6.80 -4.91
CA HIS A 37 0.67 7.70 -5.93
C HIS A 37 -0.50 8.42 -6.61
N PRO A 38 -0.51 9.77 -6.68
CA PRO A 38 -1.69 10.51 -7.18
C PRO A 38 -2.12 10.11 -8.58
N ALA A 39 -1.18 9.74 -9.44
CA ALA A 39 -1.50 9.39 -10.82
C ALA A 39 -2.33 8.11 -10.94
N VAL A 40 -2.24 7.20 -9.95
CA VAL A 40 -2.91 5.90 -9.98
C VAL A 40 -3.60 5.57 -8.67
N GLN A 41 -4.02 6.60 -7.92
CA GLN A 41 -4.56 6.37 -6.58
C GLN A 41 -5.86 5.56 -6.59
N LYS A 42 -6.71 5.72 -7.58
CA LYS A 42 -7.94 4.95 -7.66
C LYS A 42 -7.66 3.48 -7.92
N GLU A 43 -6.72 3.20 -8.80
CA GLU A 43 -6.30 1.84 -9.11
C GLU A 43 -5.62 1.18 -7.91
N MET A 44 -4.83 1.93 -7.17
CA MET A 44 -4.21 1.42 -5.94
C MET A 44 -5.26 1.12 -4.88
N LEU A 45 -6.26 1.97 -4.74
CA LEU A 45 -7.35 1.71 -3.79
C LEU A 45 -8.08 0.43 -4.16
N ALA A 46 -8.39 0.23 -5.44
CA ALA A 46 -9.06 -0.99 -5.89
C ALA A 46 -8.20 -2.22 -5.60
N THR A 47 -6.91 -2.15 -5.87
CA THR A 47 -5.95 -3.22 -5.59
C THR A 47 -5.91 -3.54 -4.09
N ALA A 48 -5.85 -2.49 -3.26
CA ALA A 48 -5.81 -2.65 -1.81
C ALA A 48 -7.08 -3.30 -1.27
N LEU A 49 -8.25 -2.86 -1.76
CA LEU A 49 -9.52 -3.41 -1.32
C LEU A 49 -9.66 -4.87 -1.73
N MET A 50 -9.21 -5.22 -2.93
CA MET A 50 -9.20 -6.62 -3.37
C MET A 50 -8.31 -7.47 -2.47
N SER A 51 -7.12 -6.98 -2.15
CA SER A 51 -6.21 -7.67 -1.26
C SER A 51 -6.86 -7.92 0.11
N MET A 52 -7.49 -6.89 0.68
CA MET A 52 -8.13 -7.01 1.99
C MET A 52 -9.28 -8.00 1.97
N SER A 53 -10.12 -7.98 0.92
CA SER A 53 -11.29 -8.84 0.85
C SER A 53 -10.94 -10.29 0.57
N SER A 54 -9.84 -10.55 -0.15
CA SER A 54 -9.44 -11.90 -0.53
C SER A 54 -8.40 -12.51 0.42
N GLY A 55 -7.80 -11.71 1.30
CA GLY A 55 -6.71 -12.17 2.14
C GLY A 55 -5.39 -12.33 1.41
N MET A 56 -5.29 -11.83 0.19
CA MET A 56 -4.05 -11.91 -0.59
C MET A 56 -3.07 -10.83 -0.16
N ARG A 57 -1.79 -11.11 -0.36
CA ARG A 57 -0.73 -10.17 -0.09
C ARG A 57 -0.54 -9.21 -1.26
N VAL A 58 0.21 -8.13 -1.01
CA VAL A 58 0.57 -7.18 -2.05
C VAL A 58 2.09 -7.06 -2.13
N GLU A 59 2.57 -6.75 -3.34
CA GLU A 59 3.94 -6.30 -3.54
C GLU A 59 3.90 -4.80 -3.72
N ALA A 60 4.55 -4.09 -2.82
CA ALA A 60 4.55 -2.63 -2.83
C ALA A 60 5.93 -2.11 -3.20
N ALA A 61 5.99 -1.19 -4.16
CA ALA A 61 7.22 -0.49 -4.49
C ALA A 61 7.24 0.81 -3.70
N LEU A 62 8.22 0.94 -2.81
CA LEU A 62 8.34 2.06 -1.89
C LEU A 62 9.66 2.78 -2.12
N PRO A 63 9.78 4.07 -1.73
CA PRO A 63 11.07 4.75 -1.78
C PRO A 63 12.11 4.00 -0.93
N ASP A 64 13.39 4.12 -1.29
CA ASP A 64 14.43 3.39 -0.57
C ASP A 64 14.48 3.76 0.92
N ASP A 65 14.34 5.05 1.23
CA ASP A 65 14.31 5.54 2.60
C ASP A 65 12.90 5.99 2.97
N PHE A 66 11.94 5.07 2.87
CA PHE A 66 10.56 5.45 3.15
C PHE A 66 10.35 5.78 4.62
N ALA A 67 9.47 6.75 4.84
CA ALA A 67 9.06 7.19 6.17
C ALA A 67 7.53 7.16 6.22
N GLU A 68 6.96 7.63 7.33
CA GLU A 68 5.53 7.75 7.45
C GLU A 68 4.98 8.65 6.35
N LEU A 69 3.91 8.20 5.69
CA LEU A 69 3.24 8.92 4.61
C LEU A 69 4.08 9.13 3.34
N SER A 70 5.16 8.36 3.16
CA SER A 70 5.83 8.30 1.87
C SER A 70 4.88 7.79 0.81
N LYS A 71 5.13 8.15 -0.46
CA LYS A 71 4.28 7.69 -1.55
C LYS A 71 4.58 6.24 -1.89
N CYS A 72 3.54 5.43 -1.98
CA CYS A 72 3.64 4.09 -2.53
C CYS A 72 3.63 4.22 -4.04
N GLU A 73 4.70 3.81 -4.69
CA GLU A 73 4.88 4.03 -6.12
C GLU A 73 4.11 3.02 -6.97
N ARG A 74 4.06 1.77 -6.49
CA ARG A 74 3.36 0.68 -7.20
C ARG A 74 2.77 -0.27 -6.18
N LEU A 75 1.66 -0.91 -6.54
CA LEU A 75 1.01 -1.87 -5.67
C LEU A 75 0.37 -2.96 -6.53
N TYR A 76 0.80 -4.19 -6.32
CA TYR A 76 0.26 -5.35 -7.04
C TYR A 76 -0.28 -6.38 -6.07
N VAL A 77 -1.42 -6.99 -6.41
CA VAL A 77 -1.95 -8.11 -5.63
C VAL A 77 -1.09 -9.34 -5.92
N ARG A 78 -0.80 -10.08 -4.87
CA ARG A 78 -0.03 -11.31 -4.97
C ARG A 78 -0.79 -12.44 -4.33
N ARG A 79 -0.90 -13.55 -5.04
CA ARG A 79 -1.65 -14.70 -4.53
C ARG A 79 -0.97 -15.30 -3.31
N TYR A 80 0.32 -15.43 -3.30
CA TYR A 80 1.13 -15.84 -2.13
C TYR A 80 2.61 -15.61 -2.36
#